data_6d094d671a802a3af132467e902ab931
#
_entry.id   6d094d671a802a3af132467e902ab931
#
_cell.length_a   1.000
_cell.length_b   1.000
_cell.length_c   1.000
_cell.angle_alpha   90.00
_cell.angle_beta   90.00
_cell.angle_gamma   90.00
#
_symmetry.space_group_name_H-M   'P 1'
#
loop_
_entity.id
_entity.type
_entity.pdbx_description
1 polymer ?
#
loop_
_entity_poly.entity_id
_entity_poly.type
_entity_poly.pdbx_seq_one_letter_code
_entity_poly.pdbx_strand_id
1 'polypeptide(L)'
;MIKDSGKRREFESGAVRDIQEGKGRCDLLPLGSIAERLESRVLTLIDEYIHKGDVHSLWFALDAFIGKDDKQWCSAILDVSKQYEDGALKYGEWNWTKGIPLHSYIDSAVRHYIKVLRGDNDEPHERAFLWNMLGAIWTHQNRPEMIDLPFKEVPTNEDK
;
A
#
# COMPACT_ATOMS: atom_id res chain seq x y z
N MET A 1 -15.64 -9.19 -0.69
CA MET A 1 -15.52 -8.86 -2.13
C MET A 1 -14.99 -7.45 -2.28
N ILE A 2 -14.01 -7.23 -3.14
CA ILE A 2 -13.45 -5.90 -3.39
C ILE A 2 -14.49 -5.05 -4.13
N LYS A 3 -14.69 -3.81 -3.69
CA LYS A 3 -15.47 -2.84 -4.45
C LYS A 3 -14.83 -2.58 -5.81
N ASP A 4 -15.63 -2.52 -6.83
CA ASP A 4 -15.20 -2.37 -8.21
C ASP A 4 -16.10 -1.34 -8.91
N SER A 5 -15.50 -0.25 -9.41
CA SER A 5 -16.23 0.78 -10.16
C SER A 5 -16.64 0.32 -11.56
N GLY A 6 -16.09 -0.80 -12.04
CA GLY A 6 -16.21 -1.24 -13.42
C GLY A 6 -15.30 -0.50 -14.39
N LYS A 7 -14.61 0.52 -13.93
CA LYS A 7 -13.64 1.30 -14.72
C LYS A 7 -12.21 0.88 -14.35
N ARG A 8 -11.33 0.89 -15.33
CA ARG A 8 -9.93 0.49 -15.17
C ARG A 8 -9.00 1.62 -15.57
N ARG A 9 -7.83 1.67 -14.90
CA ARG A 9 -6.65 2.35 -15.42
C ARG A 9 -5.58 1.32 -15.76
N GLU A 10 -4.90 1.54 -16.87
CA GLU A 10 -3.77 0.72 -17.29
C GLU A 10 -2.50 1.56 -17.23
N PHE A 11 -1.45 0.98 -16.63
CA PHE A 11 -0.13 1.60 -16.58
C PHE A 11 0.69 1.19 -17.80
N GLU A 12 1.73 1.95 -18.14
CA GLU A 12 2.63 1.62 -19.25
C GLU A 12 3.23 0.22 -19.14
N SER A 13 3.42 -0.28 -17.93
CA SER A 13 3.88 -1.65 -17.62
C SER A 13 2.91 -2.75 -18.04
N GLY A 14 1.67 -2.40 -18.37
CA GLY A 14 0.57 -3.34 -18.63
C GLY A 14 -0.20 -3.77 -17.38
N ALA A 15 0.22 -3.34 -16.19
CA ALA A 15 -0.54 -3.57 -14.97
C ALA A 15 -1.85 -2.79 -15.00
N VAL A 16 -2.89 -3.34 -14.39
CA VAL A 16 -4.24 -2.76 -14.38
C VAL A 16 -4.73 -2.61 -12.95
N ARG A 17 -5.41 -1.51 -12.66
CA ARG A 17 -6.11 -1.26 -11.39
C ARG A 17 -7.47 -0.61 -11.64
N ASP A 18 -8.27 -0.55 -10.57
CA ASP A 18 -9.47 0.26 -10.57
C ASP A 18 -9.11 1.75 -10.68
N ILE A 19 -10.06 2.56 -11.17
CA ILE A 19 -9.85 4.00 -11.36
C ILE A 19 -9.59 4.69 -10.00
N GLN A 20 -8.67 5.65 -10.01
CA GLN A 20 -8.32 6.44 -8.83
C GLN A 20 -9.13 7.75 -8.76
N GLU A 21 -9.57 8.27 -9.89
CA GLU A 21 -10.26 9.56 -9.98
C GLU A 21 -11.42 9.68 -9.00
N GLY A 22 -11.47 10.78 -8.28
CA GLY A 22 -12.53 11.09 -7.31
C GLY A 22 -12.39 10.43 -5.94
N LYS A 23 -11.42 9.53 -5.74
CA LYS A 23 -11.19 8.84 -4.45
C LYS A 23 -10.34 9.66 -3.46
N GLY A 24 -9.70 10.73 -3.92
CA GLY A 24 -8.70 11.47 -3.16
C GLY A 24 -7.30 10.86 -3.32
N ARG A 25 -6.29 11.61 -2.94
CA ARG A 25 -4.88 11.20 -3.01
C ARG A 25 -4.30 11.14 -1.60
N CYS A 26 -4.47 10.01 -0.92
CA CYS A 26 -4.02 9.81 0.46
C CYS A 26 -2.49 9.77 0.59
N ASP A 27 -1.77 9.45 -0.48
CA ASP A 27 -0.31 9.51 -0.52
C ASP A 27 0.25 10.94 -0.46
N LEU A 28 -0.56 11.94 -0.77
CA LEU A 28 -0.16 13.35 -0.75
C LEU A 28 -0.48 14.07 0.57
N LEU A 29 -1.10 13.37 1.51
CA LEU A 29 -1.45 13.93 2.82
C LEU A 29 -0.20 14.20 3.68
N PRO A 30 -0.24 15.20 4.59
CA PRO A 30 0.80 15.38 5.60
C PRO A 30 0.68 14.30 6.67
N LEU A 31 1.08 13.07 6.33
CA LEU A 31 0.82 11.87 7.13
C LEU A 31 1.49 11.92 8.51
N GLY A 32 2.68 12.54 8.61
CA GLY A 32 3.35 12.70 9.90
C GLY A 32 2.51 13.49 10.91
N SER A 33 1.90 14.59 10.47
CA SER A 33 1.03 15.41 11.31
C SER A 33 -0.28 14.68 11.65
N ILE A 34 -0.85 13.99 10.68
CA ILE A 34 -2.07 13.18 10.88
C ILE A 34 -1.79 12.03 11.85
N ALA A 35 -0.64 11.37 11.71
CA ALA A 35 -0.20 10.30 12.59
C ALA A 35 -0.10 10.76 14.05
N GLU A 36 0.45 11.95 14.26
CA GLU A 36 0.53 12.56 15.59
C GLU A 36 -0.85 12.78 16.19
N ARG A 37 -1.78 13.36 15.43
CA ARG A 37 -3.17 13.61 15.89
C ARG A 37 -3.92 12.33 16.21
N LEU A 38 -3.70 11.26 15.44
CA LEU A 38 -4.38 9.98 15.61
C LEU A 38 -3.60 9.02 16.54
N GLU A 39 -2.41 9.42 16.99
CA GLU A 39 -1.51 8.55 17.75
C GLU A 39 -1.23 7.22 17.01
N SER A 40 -1.06 7.30 15.70
CA SER A 40 -0.92 6.13 14.84
C SER A 40 0.53 5.84 14.48
N ARG A 41 1.07 4.76 15.05
CA ARG A 41 2.40 4.26 14.66
C ARG A 41 2.43 3.79 13.21
N VAL A 42 1.36 3.20 12.70
CA VAL A 42 1.26 2.76 11.31
C VAL A 42 1.49 3.94 10.36
N LEU A 43 0.78 5.05 10.56
CA LEU A 43 0.92 6.23 9.71
C LEU A 43 2.29 6.89 9.86
N THR A 44 2.85 6.93 11.07
CA THR A 44 4.22 7.43 11.28
C THR A 44 5.23 6.66 10.45
N LEU A 45 5.15 5.33 10.45
CA LEU A 45 6.07 4.46 9.72
C LEU A 45 5.88 4.55 8.19
N ILE A 46 4.65 4.71 7.72
CA ILE A 46 4.38 4.95 6.30
C ILE A 46 4.97 6.30 5.87
N ASP A 47 4.79 7.35 6.68
CA ASP A 47 5.39 8.67 6.42
C ASP A 47 6.91 8.59 6.34
N GLU A 48 7.55 7.88 7.27
CA GLU A 48 9.00 7.64 7.23
C GLU A 48 9.44 6.95 5.94
N TYR A 49 8.70 5.94 5.50
CA TYR A 49 8.99 5.26 4.25
C TYR A 49 8.92 6.20 3.05
N ILE A 50 7.86 7.01 2.96
CA ILE A 50 7.65 7.96 1.85
C ILE A 50 8.84 8.92 1.71
N HIS A 51 9.42 9.35 2.81
CA HIS A 51 10.47 10.37 2.82
C HIS A 51 11.89 9.83 2.94
N LYS A 52 12.09 8.63 3.47
CA LYS A 52 13.41 8.03 3.71
C LYS A 52 13.71 6.80 2.86
N GLY A 53 12.69 6.12 2.36
CA GLY A 53 12.85 4.97 1.47
C GLY A 53 13.30 3.68 2.17
N ASP A 54 13.26 3.60 3.49
CA ASP A 54 13.59 2.38 4.21
C ASP A 54 12.40 1.43 4.21
N VAL A 55 12.51 0.35 3.45
CA VAL A 55 11.44 -0.66 3.32
C VAL A 55 11.11 -1.34 4.64
N HIS A 56 12.06 -1.39 5.60
CA HIS A 56 11.80 -1.93 6.93
C HIS A 56 10.71 -1.16 7.67
N SER A 57 10.57 0.15 7.40
CA SER A 57 9.47 0.94 7.97
C SER A 57 8.10 0.39 7.59
N LEU A 58 7.95 -0.13 6.37
CA LEU A 58 6.69 -0.79 5.94
C LEU A 58 6.45 -2.11 6.67
N TRP A 59 7.51 -2.92 6.87
CA TRP A 59 7.39 -4.14 7.69
C TRP A 59 7.01 -3.82 9.12
N PHE A 60 7.60 -2.81 9.73
CA PHE A 60 7.25 -2.37 11.08
C PHE A 60 5.82 -1.82 11.17
N ALA A 61 5.35 -1.13 10.13
CA ALA A 61 3.97 -0.69 10.06
C ALA A 61 3.00 -1.89 10.03
N LEU A 62 3.34 -2.94 9.31
CA LEU A 62 2.55 -4.17 9.29
C LEU A 62 2.58 -4.90 10.63
N ASP A 63 3.73 -4.97 11.29
CA ASP A 63 3.82 -5.53 12.65
C ASP A 63 2.96 -4.73 13.64
N ALA A 64 2.94 -3.40 13.52
CA ALA A 64 2.08 -2.55 14.34
C ALA A 64 0.60 -2.79 14.09
N PHE A 65 0.23 -3.14 12.87
CA PHE A 65 -1.16 -3.39 12.47
C PHE A 65 -1.64 -4.81 12.77
N ILE A 66 -0.82 -5.82 12.47
CA ILE A 66 -1.16 -7.24 12.58
C ILE A 66 -0.82 -7.80 13.97
N GLY A 67 0.29 -7.32 14.55
CA GLY A 67 0.95 -7.91 15.69
C GLY A 67 2.26 -8.58 15.26
N LYS A 68 3.08 -9.00 16.22
CA LYS A 68 4.40 -9.59 15.96
C LYS A 68 4.42 -11.12 16.05
N ASP A 69 3.33 -11.72 16.49
CA ASP A 69 3.21 -13.18 16.63
C ASP A 69 3.03 -13.84 15.26
N ASP A 70 3.80 -14.89 15.01
CA ASP A 70 3.75 -15.66 13.77
C ASP A 70 2.35 -16.22 13.46
N LYS A 71 1.57 -16.59 14.48
CA LYS A 71 0.20 -17.07 14.27
C LYS A 71 -0.72 -15.97 13.75
N GLN A 72 -0.57 -14.75 14.26
CA GLN A 72 -1.32 -13.58 13.76
C GLN A 72 -0.94 -13.29 12.32
N TRP A 73 0.36 -13.33 12.00
CA TRP A 73 0.85 -13.16 10.65
C TRP A 73 0.35 -14.24 9.69
N CYS A 74 0.40 -15.51 10.09
CA CYS A 74 -0.13 -16.61 9.28
C CYS A 74 -1.63 -16.44 8.97
N SER A 75 -2.40 -16.03 9.97
CA SER A 75 -3.84 -15.73 9.77
C SER A 75 -4.05 -14.58 8.78
N ALA A 76 -3.26 -13.51 8.90
CA ALA A 76 -3.31 -12.38 7.99
C ALA A 76 -2.92 -12.77 6.56
N ILE A 77 -1.90 -13.60 6.39
CA ILE A 77 -1.45 -14.11 5.08
C ILE A 77 -2.55 -14.93 4.41
N LEU A 78 -3.18 -15.84 5.15
CA LEU A 78 -4.29 -16.62 4.62
C LEU A 78 -5.49 -15.74 4.25
N ASP A 79 -5.76 -14.71 5.05
CA ASP A 79 -6.84 -13.77 4.74
C ASP A 79 -6.52 -12.92 3.50
N VAL A 80 -5.31 -12.38 3.39
CA VAL A 80 -4.93 -11.56 2.22
C VAL A 80 -4.87 -12.38 0.94
N SER A 81 -4.66 -13.70 1.02
CA SER A 81 -4.68 -14.57 -0.17
C SER A 81 -6.02 -14.47 -0.92
N LYS A 82 -7.11 -14.21 -0.20
CA LYS A 82 -8.43 -13.98 -0.80
C LYS A 82 -8.48 -12.70 -1.63
N GLN A 83 -7.72 -11.68 -1.24
CA GLN A 83 -7.57 -10.45 -2.02
C GLN A 83 -6.82 -10.72 -3.33
N TYR A 84 -5.80 -11.58 -3.30
CA TYR A 84 -5.07 -12.02 -4.50
C TYR A 84 -5.95 -12.84 -5.44
N GLU A 85 -6.82 -13.69 -4.90
CA GLU A 85 -7.83 -14.42 -5.69
C GLU A 85 -8.80 -13.46 -6.39
N ASP A 86 -9.37 -12.52 -5.66
CA ASP A 86 -10.27 -11.49 -6.22
C ASP A 86 -9.56 -10.66 -7.29
N GLY A 87 -8.33 -10.27 -7.05
CA GLY A 87 -7.51 -9.51 -8.00
C GLY A 87 -7.22 -10.30 -9.28
N ALA A 88 -6.91 -11.59 -9.15
CA ALA A 88 -6.68 -12.47 -10.30
C ALA A 88 -7.92 -12.58 -11.19
N LEU A 89 -9.09 -12.70 -10.58
CA LEU A 89 -10.37 -12.75 -11.31
C LEU A 89 -10.68 -11.44 -12.05
N LYS A 90 -10.30 -10.30 -11.48
CA LYS A 90 -10.59 -8.96 -12.05
C LYS A 90 -9.57 -8.49 -13.06
N TYR A 91 -8.29 -8.71 -12.79
CA TYR A 91 -7.18 -8.10 -13.52
C TYR A 91 -6.24 -9.11 -14.18
N GLY A 92 -6.45 -10.41 -13.95
CA GLY A 92 -5.57 -11.48 -14.38
C GLY A 92 -4.53 -11.86 -13.31
N GLU A 93 -4.09 -13.10 -13.36
CA GLU A 93 -3.05 -13.63 -12.48
C GLU A 93 -1.74 -12.86 -12.68
N TRP A 94 -1.03 -12.62 -11.58
CA TRP A 94 0.28 -11.95 -11.59
C TRP A 94 0.28 -10.51 -12.12
N ASN A 95 -0.89 -9.89 -12.28
CA ASN A 95 -1.01 -8.49 -12.71
C ASN A 95 -0.11 -7.54 -11.89
N TRP A 96 -0.04 -7.72 -10.58
CA TRP A 96 0.75 -6.91 -9.67
C TRP A 96 2.28 -7.00 -9.91
N THR A 97 2.78 -8.06 -10.56
CA THR A 97 4.20 -8.20 -10.89
C THR A 97 4.63 -7.38 -12.10
N LYS A 98 3.69 -6.89 -12.88
CA LYS A 98 3.97 -6.13 -14.12
C LYS A 98 4.56 -4.76 -13.84
N GLY A 99 4.30 -4.20 -12.68
CA GLY A 99 4.78 -2.89 -12.25
C GLY A 99 3.65 -1.90 -12.07
N ILE A 100 3.30 -1.64 -10.81
CA ILE A 100 2.35 -0.60 -10.39
C ILE A 100 3.17 0.48 -9.70
N PRO A 101 3.01 1.76 -10.03
CA PRO A 101 3.74 2.84 -9.37
C PRO A 101 3.56 2.80 -7.85
N LEU A 102 4.64 3.02 -7.10
CA LEU A 102 4.62 2.92 -5.63
C LEU A 102 3.60 3.87 -5.00
N HIS A 103 3.46 5.10 -5.52
CA HIS A 103 2.48 6.05 -4.97
C HIS A 103 1.05 5.47 -4.99
N SER A 104 0.72 4.64 -5.98
CA SER A 104 -0.61 4.01 -6.09
C SER A 104 -0.87 3.02 -4.95
N TYR A 105 0.14 2.24 -4.58
CA TYR A 105 0.05 1.34 -3.42
C TYR A 105 -0.10 2.12 -2.11
N ILE A 106 0.72 3.15 -1.92
CA ILE A 106 0.69 3.96 -0.69
C ILE A 106 -0.64 4.70 -0.57
N ASP A 107 -1.12 5.31 -1.66
CA ASP A 107 -2.42 5.97 -1.69
C ASP A 107 -3.55 5.04 -1.23
N SER A 108 -3.65 3.88 -1.84
CA SER A 108 -4.68 2.89 -1.50
C SER A 108 -4.49 2.32 -0.10
N ALA A 109 -3.26 2.03 0.31
CA ALA A 109 -2.96 1.52 1.65
C ALA A 109 -3.44 2.50 2.73
N VAL A 110 -3.08 3.76 2.62
CA VAL A 110 -3.49 4.79 3.59
C VAL A 110 -5.00 4.95 3.60
N ARG A 111 -5.65 4.98 2.45
CA ARG A 111 -7.11 5.09 2.36
C ARG A 111 -7.80 3.94 3.08
N HIS A 112 -7.40 2.70 2.84
CA HIS A 112 -7.98 1.53 3.50
C HIS A 112 -7.69 1.54 5.01
N TYR A 113 -6.49 1.92 5.42
CA TYR A 113 -6.16 2.04 6.84
C TYR A 113 -7.05 3.07 7.56
N ILE A 114 -7.26 4.24 6.98
CA ILE A 114 -8.16 5.26 7.54
C ILE A 114 -9.60 4.74 7.63
N LYS A 115 -10.05 3.97 6.62
CA LYS A 115 -11.37 3.34 6.65
C LYS A 115 -11.49 2.29 7.76
N VAL A 116 -10.43 1.53 8.04
CA VAL A 116 -10.38 0.64 9.21
C VAL A 116 -10.57 1.43 10.50
N LEU A 117 -9.82 2.52 10.67
CA LEU A 117 -9.93 3.38 11.86
C LEU A 117 -11.32 4.00 12.02
N ARG A 118 -11.97 4.34 10.92
CA ARG A 118 -13.34 4.88 10.91
C ARG A 118 -14.41 3.83 11.18
N GLY A 119 -14.07 2.55 11.05
CA GLY A 119 -14.99 1.44 11.26
C GLY A 119 -15.84 1.08 10.03
N ASP A 120 -15.39 1.45 8.84
CA ASP A 120 -16.08 1.10 7.60
C ASP A 120 -16.05 -0.42 7.38
N ASN A 121 -17.14 -0.98 6.94
CA ASN A 121 -17.31 -2.42 6.71
C ASN A 121 -17.94 -2.77 5.35
N ASP A 122 -17.95 -1.83 4.43
CA ASP A 122 -18.49 -1.99 3.08
C ASP A 122 -17.63 -2.91 2.18
N GLU A 123 -16.38 -3.11 2.55
CA GLU A 123 -15.45 -4.08 1.97
C GLU A 123 -14.39 -4.46 3.03
N PRO A 124 -13.60 -5.54 2.81
CA PRO A 124 -12.58 -5.96 3.79
C PRO A 124 -11.34 -5.05 3.75
N HIS A 125 -11.41 -3.89 4.41
CA HIS A 125 -10.37 -2.86 4.37
C HIS A 125 -9.04 -3.30 4.98
N GLU A 126 -9.03 -4.13 6.03
CA GLU A 126 -7.81 -4.68 6.62
C GLU A 126 -7.03 -5.51 5.59
N ARG A 127 -7.73 -6.36 4.87
CA ARG A 127 -7.17 -7.19 3.81
C ARG A 127 -6.64 -6.35 2.66
N ALA A 128 -7.39 -5.34 2.24
CA ALA A 128 -6.99 -4.43 1.19
C ALA A 128 -5.77 -3.59 1.58
N PHE A 129 -5.69 -3.16 2.84
CA PHE A 129 -4.51 -2.50 3.39
C PHE A 129 -3.28 -3.39 3.29
N LEU A 130 -3.36 -4.63 3.78
CA LEU A 130 -2.26 -5.58 3.74
C LEU A 130 -1.82 -5.88 2.29
N TRP A 131 -2.76 -6.07 1.38
CA TRP A 131 -2.45 -6.31 -0.03
C TRP A 131 -1.63 -5.16 -0.64
N ASN A 132 -2.03 -3.92 -0.38
CA ASN A 132 -1.33 -2.75 -0.88
C ASN A 132 0.06 -2.59 -0.26
N MET A 133 0.20 -2.86 1.04
CA MET A 133 1.49 -2.80 1.74
C MET A 133 2.47 -3.87 1.23
N LEU A 134 2.02 -5.10 1.05
CA LEU A 134 2.83 -6.18 0.49
C LEU A 134 3.22 -5.87 -0.96
N GLY A 135 2.31 -5.33 -1.74
CA GLY A 135 2.57 -4.87 -3.10
C GLY A 135 3.63 -3.78 -3.17
N ALA A 136 3.57 -2.81 -2.26
CA ALA A 136 4.57 -1.75 -2.15
C ALA A 136 5.96 -2.31 -1.80
N ILE A 137 6.04 -3.21 -0.82
CA ILE A 137 7.30 -3.85 -0.42
C ILE A 137 7.91 -4.64 -1.58
N TRP A 138 7.13 -5.50 -2.21
CA TRP A 138 7.60 -6.30 -3.34
C TRP A 138 8.08 -5.42 -4.49
N THR A 139 7.33 -4.38 -4.82
CA THR A 139 7.65 -3.45 -5.91
C THR A 139 8.93 -2.69 -5.61
N HIS A 140 9.10 -2.19 -4.38
CA HIS A 140 10.34 -1.55 -3.95
C HIS A 140 11.56 -2.47 -4.17
N GLN A 141 11.43 -3.75 -3.85
CA GLN A 141 12.52 -4.72 -3.93
C GLN A 141 12.80 -5.21 -5.36
N ASN A 142 11.79 -5.29 -6.21
CA ASN A 142 11.87 -5.97 -7.51
C ASN A 142 11.64 -5.08 -8.74
N ARG A 143 11.07 -3.89 -8.55
CA ARG A 143 10.72 -2.95 -9.63
C ARG A 143 11.15 -1.52 -9.28
N PRO A 144 12.47 -1.24 -9.17
CA PRO A 144 12.95 0.09 -8.77
C PRO A 144 12.50 1.20 -9.71
N GLU A 145 12.21 0.91 -10.97
CA GLU A 145 11.66 1.87 -11.94
C GLU A 145 10.26 2.39 -11.57
N MET A 146 9.55 1.67 -10.69
CA MET A 146 8.22 2.07 -10.20
C MET A 146 8.29 2.98 -8.97
N ILE A 147 9.48 3.26 -8.47
CA ILE A 147 9.67 4.17 -7.33
C ILE A 147 9.46 5.61 -7.80
N ASP A 148 8.39 6.21 -7.34
CA ASP A 148 7.96 7.58 -7.67
C ASP A 148 7.54 8.35 -6.41
N LEU A 149 8.18 8.06 -5.29
CA LEU A 149 7.98 8.71 -4.00
C LEU A 149 9.10 9.73 -3.72
N PRO A 150 8.88 10.70 -2.80
CA PRO A 150 9.82 11.77 -2.51
C PRO A 150 11.25 11.33 -2.19
N PHE A 151 11.44 10.17 -1.55
CA PHE A 151 12.79 9.70 -1.20
C PHE A 151 13.69 9.43 -2.41
N LYS A 152 13.11 9.16 -3.59
CA LYS A 152 13.89 8.95 -4.82
C LYS A 152 14.64 10.21 -5.26
N GLU A 153 14.14 11.38 -4.92
CA GLU A 153 14.68 12.67 -5.34
C GLU A 153 15.70 13.25 -4.34
N VAL A 154 15.90 12.59 -3.20
CA VAL A 154 16.90 13.03 -2.21
C VAL A 154 18.28 12.61 -2.70
N PRO A 155 19.23 13.57 -2.99
CA PRO A 155 20.58 13.22 -3.38
C PRO A 155 21.25 12.41 -2.27
N THR A 156 21.73 11.22 -2.61
CA THR A 156 22.60 10.47 -1.70
C THR A 156 23.94 11.22 -1.57
N ASN A 157 24.53 11.22 -0.38
CA ASN A 157 25.84 11.89 -0.14
C ASN A 157 27.00 11.29 -0.96
N GLU A 158 26.72 10.32 -1.81
CA GLU A 158 27.69 9.68 -2.72
C GLU A 158 27.85 10.42 -4.05
N ASP A 159 26.98 11.40 -4.33
CA ASP A 159 27.03 12.22 -5.55
C ASP A 159 27.76 13.59 -5.36
N LYS A 160 28.58 13.69 -4.31
CA LYS A 160 29.40 14.89 -4.06
C LYS A 160 30.89 14.63 -4.22
#